data_91a0dcb2961056567380a71411a8efd9
#
_entry.id   91a0dcb2961056567380a71411a8efd9
#
_cell.length_a   1.000
_cell.length_b   1.000
_cell.length_c   1.000
_cell.angle_alpha   90.00
_cell.angle_beta   90.00
_cell.angle_gamma   90.00
#
_symmetry.space_group_name_H-M   'P 1'
#
loop_
_entity.id
_entity.type
_entity.pdbx_description
1 polymer ?
#
loop_
_entity_poly.entity_id
_entity_poly.type
_entity_poly.pdbx_seq_one_letter_code
_entity_poly.pdbx_strand_id
1 'polypeptide(L)'
;MVVETQTYETYDESRIWFRSSQKKIETMRDGINLRTDGSSGIMLKIMEFIVDESNPKSWHSDTAKNAFLKRYRQKMDSAEGVVMFQTDTNTTMDWLKTGEDYVRFQLAADQMGFVIHPVSQVLQEYPEMDALRTKFAELMGVSEPAKIQMGVRIGRGEKLYYSYRRNPAELLI
;
A
#
# COMPACT_ATOMS: atom_id res chain seq x y z
N MET A 1 -8.46 -5.40 -0.02
CA MET A 1 -7.72 -6.40 0.79
C MET A 1 -8.41 -7.76 0.87
N VAL A 2 -9.72 -7.89 1.24
CA VAL A 2 -10.39 -9.23 1.26
C VAL A 2 -10.35 -9.86 -0.13
N VAL A 3 -10.82 -9.16 -1.15
CA VAL A 3 -10.79 -9.64 -2.55
C VAL A 3 -9.37 -9.99 -2.98
N GLU A 4 -8.39 -9.13 -2.72
CA GLU A 4 -6.98 -9.39 -3.04
C GLU A 4 -6.47 -10.70 -2.41
N THR A 5 -6.77 -10.96 -1.13
CA THR A 5 -6.34 -12.21 -0.47
C THR A 5 -7.07 -13.45 -0.96
N GLN A 6 -8.24 -13.29 -1.58
CA GLN A 6 -9.03 -14.38 -2.15
C GLN A 6 -8.70 -14.67 -3.62
N THR A 7 -8.15 -13.67 -4.33
CA THR A 7 -7.69 -13.82 -5.71
C THR A 7 -6.23 -14.26 -5.69
N TYR A 8 -5.97 -15.48 -6.14
CA TYR A 8 -4.65 -16.11 -6.00
C TYR A 8 -3.54 -15.27 -6.64
N GLU A 9 -3.75 -14.82 -7.86
CA GLU A 9 -2.77 -14.09 -8.67
C GLU A 9 -2.38 -12.76 -8.03
N THR A 10 -3.35 -11.99 -7.56
CA THR A 10 -3.08 -10.68 -6.93
C THR A 10 -2.39 -10.82 -5.58
N TYR A 11 -2.74 -11.85 -4.81
CA TYR A 11 -2.10 -12.10 -3.52
C TYR A 11 -0.69 -12.69 -3.67
N ASP A 12 -0.48 -13.52 -4.71
CA ASP A 12 0.85 -14.05 -5.03
C ASP A 12 1.78 -12.97 -5.57
N GLU A 13 1.28 -11.99 -6.33
CA GLU A 13 2.05 -10.83 -6.74
C GLU A 13 2.59 -10.06 -5.53
N SER A 14 1.78 -9.85 -4.51
CA SER A 14 2.24 -9.25 -3.25
C SER A 14 3.36 -10.06 -2.60
N ARG A 15 3.34 -11.39 -2.68
CA ARG A 15 4.41 -12.27 -2.20
C ARG A 15 5.72 -12.06 -2.96
N ILE A 16 5.66 -11.98 -4.27
CA ILE A 16 6.85 -11.79 -5.14
C ILE A 16 7.57 -10.48 -4.80
N TRP A 17 6.82 -9.43 -4.46
CA TRP A 17 7.37 -8.14 -4.07
C TRP A 17 7.70 -8.01 -2.57
N PHE A 18 7.47 -9.04 -1.78
CA PHE A 18 7.78 -9.01 -0.35
C PHE A 18 9.26 -9.33 -0.08
N ARG A 19 9.84 -8.66 0.90
CA ARG A 19 11.24 -8.85 1.35
C ARG A 19 11.23 -9.14 2.84
N SER A 20 11.33 -10.43 3.21
CA SER A 20 11.20 -10.88 4.60
C SER A 20 12.43 -10.57 5.46
N SER A 21 13.62 -10.42 4.89
CA SER A 21 14.85 -10.27 5.66
C SER A 21 15.60 -8.97 5.34
N GLN A 22 16.32 -8.46 6.34
CA GLN A 22 17.18 -7.29 6.20
C GLN A 22 18.15 -7.42 5.02
N LYS A 23 18.76 -8.59 4.85
CA LYS A 23 19.69 -8.85 3.75
C LYS A 23 19.02 -8.68 2.38
N LYS A 24 17.79 -9.20 2.20
CA LYS A 24 17.05 -9.04 0.96
C LYS A 24 16.68 -7.57 0.70
N ILE A 25 16.25 -6.84 1.73
CA ILE A 25 15.95 -5.41 1.63
C ILE A 25 17.17 -4.61 1.15
N GLU A 26 18.34 -4.86 1.74
CA GLU A 26 19.58 -4.16 1.40
C GLU A 26 20.11 -4.51 0.01
N THR A 27 19.95 -5.77 -0.40
CA THR A 27 20.46 -6.24 -1.70
C THR A 27 19.58 -5.82 -2.84
N MET A 28 18.25 -6.00 -2.71
CA MET A 28 17.30 -5.75 -3.80
C MET A 28 16.88 -4.28 -3.88
N ARG A 29 16.88 -3.57 -2.76
CA ARG A 29 16.54 -2.14 -2.64
C ARG A 29 15.18 -1.78 -3.24
N ASP A 30 14.24 -2.74 -3.22
CA ASP A 30 12.88 -2.63 -3.73
C ASP A 30 11.91 -3.43 -2.87
N GLY A 31 10.63 -3.42 -3.30
CA GLY A 31 9.58 -4.23 -2.69
C GLY A 31 9.06 -3.68 -1.37
N ILE A 32 8.20 -4.47 -0.75
CA ILE A 32 7.55 -4.19 0.53
C ILE A 32 8.14 -5.10 1.62
N ASN A 33 8.10 -4.64 2.85
CA ASN A 33 8.63 -5.39 3.98
C ASN A 33 7.90 -5.05 5.29
N LEU A 34 8.14 -5.84 6.33
CA LEU A 34 7.47 -5.68 7.62
C LEU A 34 7.74 -4.33 8.28
N ARG A 35 8.87 -3.69 8.02
CA ARG A 35 9.23 -2.39 8.61
C ARG A 35 8.40 -1.27 7.98
N THR A 36 8.21 -1.31 6.66
CA THR A 36 7.31 -0.36 5.98
C THR A 36 5.85 -0.57 6.38
N ASP A 37 5.54 -1.74 6.94
CA ASP A 37 4.24 -2.09 7.47
C ASP A 37 4.03 -1.65 8.94
N GLY A 38 4.98 -0.93 9.52
CA GLY A 38 4.92 -0.42 10.89
C GLY A 38 5.30 -1.44 11.96
N SER A 39 5.91 -2.57 11.60
CA SER A 39 6.44 -3.52 12.57
C SER A 39 7.76 -3.04 13.13
N SER A 40 7.94 -3.13 14.44
CA SER A 40 9.16 -2.72 15.13
C SER A 40 9.50 -3.64 16.31
N GLY A 41 10.70 -3.48 16.87
CA GLY A 41 11.12 -4.17 18.08
C GLY A 41 11.19 -5.69 17.97
N ILE A 42 10.86 -6.37 19.06
CA ILE A 42 10.91 -7.84 19.17
C ILE A 42 9.91 -8.50 18.22
N MET A 43 8.74 -7.89 18.06
CA MET A 43 7.69 -8.42 17.17
C MET A 43 8.18 -8.46 15.71
N LEU A 44 8.94 -7.47 15.26
CA LEU A 44 9.55 -7.49 13.93
C LEU A 44 10.45 -8.70 13.73
N LYS A 45 11.35 -8.99 14.70
CA LYS A 45 12.25 -10.14 14.62
C LYS A 45 11.51 -11.47 14.56
N ILE A 46 10.44 -11.61 15.36
CA ILE A 46 9.60 -12.81 15.34
C ILE A 46 8.92 -12.95 13.97
N MET A 47 8.38 -11.87 13.43
CA MET A 47 7.70 -11.89 12.14
C MET A 47 8.67 -12.13 10.97
N GLU A 48 9.88 -11.55 11.00
CA GLU A 48 10.94 -11.81 10.01
C GLU A 48 11.36 -13.30 9.99
N PHE A 49 11.22 -13.99 11.11
CA PHE A 49 11.50 -15.44 11.18
C PHE A 49 10.33 -16.30 10.68
N ILE A 50 9.08 -15.85 10.88
CA ILE A 50 7.88 -16.62 10.52
C ILE A 50 7.47 -16.38 9.06
N VAL A 51 7.60 -15.14 8.57
CA VAL A 51 7.17 -14.79 7.21
C VAL A 51 8.24 -15.18 6.21
N ASP A 52 7.92 -16.16 5.41
CA ASP A 52 8.79 -16.65 4.33
C ASP A 52 8.09 -16.53 2.99
N GLU A 53 8.45 -15.52 2.22
CA GLU A 53 7.93 -15.29 0.86
C GLU A 53 8.41 -16.35 -0.14
N SER A 54 9.43 -17.14 0.20
CA SER A 54 9.88 -18.26 -0.65
C SER A 54 8.95 -19.48 -0.58
N ASN A 55 8.05 -19.52 0.41
CA ASN A 55 7.09 -20.60 0.60
C ASN A 55 5.64 -20.19 0.24
N PRO A 56 5.19 -20.39 -1.01
CA PRO A 56 3.83 -20.00 -1.43
C PRO A 56 2.73 -20.66 -0.60
N LYS A 57 2.91 -21.91 -0.15
CA LYS A 57 1.90 -22.62 0.65
C LYS A 57 1.69 -21.94 2.01
N SER A 58 2.77 -21.50 2.64
CA SER A 58 2.69 -20.76 3.90
C SER A 58 2.02 -19.39 3.70
N TRP A 59 2.41 -18.68 2.65
CA TRP A 59 1.86 -17.38 2.29
C TRP A 59 0.34 -17.43 2.05
N HIS A 60 -0.11 -18.41 1.29
CA HIS A 60 -1.53 -18.60 0.93
C HIS A 60 -2.36 -19.31 2.02
N SER A 61 -1.78 -19.68 3.16
CA SER A 61 -2.53 -20.32 4.24
C SER A 61 -3.60 -19.38 4.84
N ASP A 62 -4.70 -19.94 5.30
CA ASP A 62 -5.78 -19.18 5.94
C ASP A 62 -5.27 -18.41 7.18
N THR A 63 -4.33 -19.00 7.91
CA THR A 63 -3.69 -18.34 9.06
C THR A 63 -2.96 -17.07 8.64
N ALA A 64 -2.15 -17.10 7.59
CA ALA A 64 -1.43 -15.95 7.07
C ALA A 64 -2.39 -14.88 6.53
N LYS A 65 -3.39 -15.28 5.73
CA LYS A 65 -4.42 -14.37 5.20
C LYS A 65 -5.21 -13.67 6.31
N ASN A 66 -5.66 -14.42 7.32
CA ASN A 66 -6.41 -13.87 8.43
C ASN A 66 -5.56 -12.91 9.28
N ALA A 67 -4.29 -13.24 9.53
CA ALA A 67 -3.36 -12.36 10.23
C ALA A 67 -3.14 -11.06 9.47
N PHE A 68 -2.95 -11.13 8.16
CA PHE A 68 -2.80 -9.98 7.27
C PHE A 68 -4.05 -9.08 7.29
N LEU A 69 -5.25 -9.66 7.12
CA LEU A 69 -6.52 -8.92 7.16
C LEU A 69 -6.79 -8.27 8.52
N LYS A 70 -6.51 -8.97 9.62
CA LYS A 70 -6.62 -8.41 10.96
C LYS A 70 -5.73 -7.19 11.13
N ARG A 71 -4.50 -7.28 10.68
CA ARG A 71 -3.53 -6.18 10.74
C ARG A 71 -3.95 -4.99 9.88
N TYR A 72 -4.45 -5.26 8.68
CA TYR A 72 -4.96 -4.22 7.80
C TYR A 72 -6.13 -3.45 8.43
N ARG A 73 -7.09 -4.16 9.06
CA ARG A 73 -8.19 -3.53 9.80
C ARG A 73 -7.67 -2.63 10.91
N GLN A 74 -6.75 -3.13 11.74
CA GLN A 74 -6.15 -2.32 12.81
C GLN A 74 -5.50 -1.03 12.29
N LYS A 75 -4.85 -1.09 11.12
CA LYS A 75 -4.28 0.10 10.48
C LYS A 75 -5.35 1.07 10.01
N MET A 76 -6.44 0.58 9.45
CA MET A 76 -7.54 1.43 9.02
C MET A 76 -8.25 2.07 10.22
N ASP A 77 -8.50 1.31 11.27
CA ASP A 77 -9.16 1.78 12.49
C ASP A 77 -8.32 2.83 13.25
N SER A 78 -6.99 2.81 13.10
CA SER A 78 -6.08 3.78 13.71
C SER A 78 -5.88 5.06 12.90
N ALA A 79 -6.48 5.20 11.73
CA ALA A 79 -6.36 6.40 10.92
C ALA A 79 -7.12 7.57 11.55
N GLU A 80 -6.50 8.76 11.61
CA GLU A 80 -7.18 9.99 12.06
C GLU A 80 -8.04 10.59 10.93
N GLY A 81 -7.74 10.25 9.67
CA GLY A 81 -8.49 10.69 8.52
C GLY A 81 -8.09 9.94 7.25
N VAL A 82 -8.88 10.18 6.20
CA VAL A 82 -8.62 9.67 4.85
C VAL A 82 -8.69 10.85 3.88
N VAL A 83 -7.73 10.93 2.98
CA VAL A 83 -7.67 11.94 1.92
C VAL A 83 -7.78 11.24 0.57
N MET A 84 -8.65 11.76 -0.29
CA MET A 84 -8.86 11.28 -1.65
C MET A 84 -8.40 12.33 -2.64
N PHE A 85 -7.66 11.90 -3.64
CA PHE A 85 -7.29 12.73 -4.78
C PHE A 85 -8.26 12.43 -5.91
N GLN A 86 -9.00 13.44 -6.32
CA GLN A 86 -10.03 13.34 -7.35
C GLN A 86 -9.69 14.30 -8.50
N THR A 87 -10.00 13.87 -9.71
CA THR A 87 -9.91 14.69 -10.93
C THR A 87 -11.26 14.74 -11.63
N ASP A 88 -11.51 15.81 -12.39
CA ASP A 88 -12.76 15.99 -13.14
C ASP A 88 -12.83 15.10 -14.39
N THR A 89 -11.68 14.58 -14.83
CA THR A 89 -11.54 13.67 -15.96
C THR A 89 -10.54 12.57 -15.62
N ASN A 90 -10.31 11.63 -16.54
CA ASN A 90 -9.37 10.52 -16.37
C ASN A 90 -8.37 10.44 -17.53
N THR A 91 -7.65 11.54 -17.75
CA THR A 91 -6.62 11.64 -18.78
C THR A 91 -5.23 11.34 -18.21
N THR A 92 -4.26 11.06 -19.08
CA THR A 92 -2.85 10.91 -18.67
C THR A 92 -2.33 12.16 -17.94
N MET A 93 -2.81 13.35 -18.33
CA MET A 93 -2.44 14.59 -17.65
C MET A 93 -2.98 14.64 -16.22
N ASP A 94 -4.19 14.12 -15.99
CA ASP A 94 -4.78 14.04 -14.65
C ASP A 94 -3.97 13.10 -13.76
N TRP A 95 -3.45 11.99 -14.30
CA TRP A 95 -2.58 11.07 -13.55
C TRP A 95 -1.27 11.75 -13.13
N LEU A 96 -0.64 12.47 -14.06
CA LEU A 96 0.61 13.20 -13.77
C LEU A 96 0.40 14.29 -12.72
N LYS A 97 -0.66 15.09 -12.84
CA LYS A 97 -1.00 16.13 -11.87
C LYS A 97 -1.32 15.54 -10.50
N THR A 98 -2.06 14.43 -10.45
CA THR A 98 -2.34 13.73 -9.19
C THR A 98 -1.07 13.27 -8.51
N GLY A 99 -0.11 12.74 -9.27
CA GLY A 99 1.21 12.36 -8.75
C GLY A 99 1.97 13.55 -8.16
N GLU A 100 1.95 14.71 -8.84
CA GLU A 100 2.54 15.96 -8.35
C GLU A 100 1.86 16.43 -7.05
N ASP A 101 0.55 16.45 -7.01
CA ASP A 101 -0.23 16.86 -5.84
C ASP A 101 -0.02 15.90 -4.66
N TYR A 102 0.10 14.60 -4.92
CA TYR A 102 0.43 13.62 -3.89
C TYR A 102 1.80 13.89 -3.26
N VAL A 103 2.82 14.18 -4.06
CA VAL A 103 4.16 14.51 -3.52
C VAL A 103 4.11 15.79 -2.70
N ARG A 104 3.45 16.85 -3.17
CA ARG A 104 3.26 18.10 -2.41
C ARG A 104 2.54 17.87 -1.09
N PHE A 105 1.47 17.07 -1.14
CA PHE A 105 0.71 16.70 0.05
C PHE A 105 1.57 15.94 1.06
N GLN A 106 2.36 14.94 0.59
CA GLN A 106 3.25 14.17 1.46
C GLN A 106 4.28 15.05 2.15
N LEU A 107 4.91 15.98 1.43
CA LEU A 107 5.88 16.90 2.00
C LEU A 107 5.25 17.84 3.04
N ALA A 108 4.06 18.36 2.74
CA ALA A 108 3.33 19.21 3.68
C ALA A 108 2.91 18.44 4.95
N ALA A 109 2.41 17.21 4.79
CA ALA A 109 2.04 16.35 5.90
C ALA A 109 3.25 16.06 6.82
N ASP A 110 4.42 15.72 6.24
CA ASP A 110 5.65 15.46 7.00
C ASP A 110 6.11 16.70 7.77
N GLN A 111 6.06 17.89 7.17
CA GLN A 111 6.37 19.16 7.84
C GLN A 111 5.46 19.43 9.04
N MET A 112 4.20 19.02 8.97
CA MET A 112 3.21 19.18 10.05
C MET A 112 3.26 18.02 11.08
N GLY A 113 4.18 17.08 10.93
CA GLY A 113 4.32 15.91 11.83
C GLY A 113 3.29 14.82 11.62
N PHE A 114 2.63 14.79 10.46
CA PHE A 114 1.75 13.70 10.08
C PHE A 114 2.50 12.63 9.28
N VAL A 115 2.02 11.39 9.41
CA VAL A 115 2.39 10.27 8.55
C VAL A 115 1.23 9.92 7.64
N ILE A 116 1.54 9.53 6.42
CA ILE A 116 0.55 9.11 5.43
C ILE A 116 0.84 7.69 4.95
N HIS A 117 -0.22 6.98 4.57
CA HIS A 117 -0.09 5.63 4.02
C HIS A 117 -1.10 5.43 2.89
N PRO A 118 -0.66 5.11 1.67
CA PRO A 118 -1.55 4.82 0.55
C PRO A 118 -2.50 3.66 0.84
N VAL A 119 -3.78 3.83 0.50
CA VAL A 119 -4.86 2.84 0.71
C VAL A 119 -5.74 2.73 -0.54
N SER A 120 -5.11 2.63 -1.70
CA SER A 120 -5.77 2.67 -3.00
C SER A 120 -6.29 1.30 -3.49
N GLN A 121 -6.39 0.28 -2.65
CA GLN A 121 -6.81 -1.07 -3.06
C GLN A 121 -8.21 -1.11 -3.66
N VAL A 122 -9.12 -0.26 -3.18
CA VAL A 122 -10.49 -0.19 -3.73
C VAL A 122 -10.53 0.42 -5.13
N LEU A 123 -9.46 1.09 -5.55
CA LEU A 123 -9.32 1.72 -6.87
C LEU A 123 -8.66 0.82 -7.91
N GLN A 124 -8.20 -0.38 -7.51
CA GLN A 124 -7.58 -1.33 -8.44
C GLN A 124 -8.58 -1.80 -9.51
N GLU A 125 -8.10 -1.96 -10.74
CA GLU A 125 -8.93 -2.11 -11.95
C GLU A 125 -9.00 -3.57 -12.47
N TYR A 126 -8.73 -4.57 -11.64
CA TYR A 126 -9.00 -5.95 -12.04
C TYR A 126 -10.47 -6.33 -11.79
N PRO A 127 -11.03 -7.29 -12.57
CA PRO A 127 -12.47 -7.56 -12.62
C PRO A 127 -13.15 -7.81 -11.27
N GLU A 128 -12.47 -8.51 -10.35
CA GLU A 128 -13.00 -8.85 -9.03
C GLU A 128 -13.23 -7.61 -8.14
N MET A 129 -12.62 -6.48 -8.48
CA MET A 129 -12.79 -5.22 -7.77
C MET A 129 -13.89 -4.33 -8.37
N ASP A 130 -14.40 -4.60 -9.56
CA ASP A 130 -15.32 -3.70 -10.29
C ASP A 130 -16.53 -3.29 -9.45
N ALA A 131 -17.21 -4.26 -8.85
CA ALA A 131 -18.40 -3.99 -8.02
C ALA A 131 -18.09 -3.13 -6.79
N LEU A 132 -16.93 -3.37 -6.15
CA LEU A 132 -16.50 -2.60 -4.98
C LEU A 132 -16.05 -1.19 -5.38
N ARG A 133 -15.35 -1.06 -6.49
CA ARG A 133 -14.91 0.23 -7.04
C ARG A 133 -16.09 1.11 -7.38
N THR A 134 -17.10 0.55 -8.09
CA THR A 134 -18.34 1.27 -8.43
C THR A 134 -19.06 1.72 -7.16
N LYS A 135 -19.30 0.81 -6.21
CA LYS A 135 -19.95 1.16 -4.95
C LYS A 135 -19.19 2.21 -4.15
N PHE A 136 -17.85 2.17 -4.20
CA PHE A 136 -17.02 3.16 -3.54
C PHE A 136 -17.14 4.53 -4.20
N ALA A 137 -17.13 4.61 -5.53
CA ALA A 137 -17.32 5.85 -6.27
C ALA A 137 -18.70 6.46 -5.96
N GLU A 138 -19.77 5.66 -5.96
CA GLU A 138 -21.12 6.08 -5.57
C GLU A 138 -21.15 6.65 -4.14
N LEU A 139 -20.52 5.95 -3.18
CA LEU A 139 -20.43 6.40 -1.78
C LEU A 139 -19.70 7.73 -1.64
N MET A 140 -18.71 7.96 -2.48
CA MET A 140 -17.94 9.20 -2.51
C MET A 140 -18.59 10.31 -3.33
N GLY A 141 -19.73 10.04 -3.98
CA GLY A 141 -20.43 10.99 -4.84
C GLY A 141 -19.69 11.32 -6.14
N VAL A 142 -18.82 10.41 -6.59
CA VAL A 142 -18.01 10.58 -7.80
C VAL A 142 -18.59 9.76 -8.93
N SER A 143 -18.85 10.40 -10.05
CA SER A 143 -19.37 9.78 -11.28
C SER A 143 -18.54 10.20 -12.49
N GLU A 144 -18.53 9.38 -13.52
CA GLU A 144 -17.88 9.71 -14.79
C GLU A 144 -18.32 11.09 -15.32
N PRO A 145 -17.39 11.89 -15.91
CA PRO A 145 -16.01 11.56 -16.23
C PRO A 145 -15.00 11.73 -15.08
N ALA A 146 -15.46 12.19 -13.89
CA ALA A 146 -14.60 12.36 -12.73
C ALA A 146 -14.09 11.01 -12.20
N LYS A 147 -12.89 11.01 -11.65
CA LYS A 147 -12.22 9.80 -11.14
C LYS A 147 -11.53 10.05 -9.80
N ILE A 148 -11.66 9.10 -8.88
CA ILE A 148 -10.77 9.04 -7.71
C ILE A 148 -9.48 8.37 -8.15
N GLN A 149 -8.39 9.11 -8.12
CA GLN A 149 -7.08 8.66 -8.60
C GLN A 149 -6.27 7.96 -7.52
N MET A 150 -6.41 8.43 -6.27
CA MET A 150 -5.63 7.89 -5.15
C MET A 150 -6.35 8.13 -3.82
N GLY A 151 -6.17 7.20 -2.89
CA GLY A 151 -6.59 7.35 -1.50
C GLY A 151 -5.42 7.16 -0.54
N VAL A 152 -5.35 7.98 0.50
CA VAL A 152 -4.35 7.84 1.56
C VAL A 152 -5.03 8.01 2.92
N ARG A 153 -4.62 7.21 3.89
CA ARG A 153 -4.93 7.48 5.29
C ARG A 153 -3.86 8.38 5.88
N ILE A 154 -4.26 9.26 6.80
CA ILE A 154 -3.38 10.20 7.50
C ILE A 154 -3.57 10.05 9.00
N GLY A 155 -2.51 10.28 9.76
CA GLY A 155 -2.53 10.28 11.23
C GLY A 155 -1.17 10.63 11.80
N ARG A 156 -1.07 10.63 13.12
CA ARG A 156 0.20 10.77 13.83
C ARG A 156 0.78 9.41 14.13
N GLY A 157 2.10 9.29 14.03
CA GLY A 157 2.81 8.03 14.27
C GLY A 157 4.32 8.24 14.40
N GLU A 158 5.01 7.18 14.76
CA GLU A 158 6.48 7.21 14.77
C GLU A 158 7.01 7.31 13.34
N LYS A 159 8.11 8.07 13.15
CA LYS A 159 8.80 8.11 11.87
C LYS A 159 9.36 6.73 11.55
N LEU A 160 9.02 6.25 10.38
CA LEU A 160 9.60 5.02 9.85
C LEU A 160 11.05 5.24 9.43
N TYR A 161 11.81 4.15 9.32
CA TYR A 161 13.17 4.20 8.80
C TYR A 161 13.17 4.63 7.32
N TYR A 162 14.29 5.18 6.86
CA TYR A 162 14.47 5.46 5.44
C TYR A 162 14.61 4.16 4.66
N SER A 163 13.74 3.97 3.67
CA SER A 163 13.82 2.79 2.80
C SER A 163 15.01 2.90 1.85
N TYR A 164 15.62 1.75 1.59
CA TYR A 164 16.68 1.65 0.60
C TYR A 164 16.15 2.05 -0.79
N ARG A 165 17.02 2.62 -1.61
CA ARG A 165 16.72 3.04 -2.97
C ARG A 165 17.74 2.43 -3.91
N ARG A 166 17.29 2.06 -5.12
CA ARG A 166 18.19 1.71 -6.22
C ARG A 166 18.99 2.93 -6.64
N ASN A 167 20.19 2.72 -7.12
CA ASN A 167 20.96 3.79 -7.75
C ASN A 167 20.23 4.23 -9.04
N PRO A 168 19.96 5.53 -9.23
CA PRO A 168 19.34 6.02 -10.46
C PRO A 168 20.05 5.56 -11.74
N ALA A 169 21.38 5.42 -11.71
CA ALA A 169 22.15 4.93 -12.85
C ALA A 169 21.82 3.47 -13.24
N GLU A 170 21.30 2.67 -12.33
CA GLU A 170 20.85 1.29 -12.60
C GLU A 170 19.48 1.23 -13.31
N LEU A 171 18.76 2.37 -13.34
CA LEU A 171 17.43 2.49 -13.95
C LEU A 171 17.48 3.14 -15.35
N LEU A 172 18.62 3.72 -15.72
CA LEU A 172 18.83 4.30 -17.04
C LEU A 172 19.32 3.18 -17.98
N ILE A 173 18.44 2.73 -18.86
CA ILE A 173 18.70 1.77 -19.93
C ILE A 173 19.00 2.54 -21.22
#